data_b78b6186f621710c77c88b78a78f80f1
#
_entry.id   b78b6186f621710c77c88b78a78f80f1
#
_cell.length_a   1.000
_cell.length_b   1.000
_cell.length_c   1.000
_cell.angle_alpha   90.00
_cell.angle_beta   90.00
_cell.angle_gamma   90.00
#
_symmetry.space_group_name_H-M   'P 1'
#
loop_
_entity.id
_entity.type
_entity.pdbx_description
1 polymer ?
#
loop_
_entity_poly.entity_id
_entity_poly.type
_entity_poly.pdbx_seq_one_letter_code
_entity_poly.pdbx_strand_id
1 'polypeptide(L)'
;MSKPKVIFLDAVGTLFGVKGSVGEVYQTLAQQAGVSTSAQQLDQAFYRSFAAADAMAFPDVPAVEIPHREYLWWLAIARDTFQRADVFNHFADFESFFEGVYQHFATAAPWIIYGDTIESLKRWHHMGIPLGIISNFDSRIYAVLDALELRQYFQTITISTEARAA
;
A
#
# COMPACT_ATOMS: atom_id res chain seq x y z
N MET A 1 8.28 20.03 -28.75
CA MET A 1 8.89 19.14 -27.75
C MET A 1 8.84 17.72 -28.27
N SER A 2 9.91 16.93 -28.12
CA SER A 2 9.92 15.53 -28.52
C SER A 2 9.01 14.72 -27.61
N LYS A 3 8.29 13.74 -28.16
CA LYS A 3 7.46 12.79 -27.40
C LYS A 3 8.35 11.95 -26.50
N PRO A 4 7.99 11.72 -25.20
CA PRO A 4 8.73 10.81 -24.34
C PRO A 4 8.70 9.38 -24.91
N LYS A 5 9.80 8.65 -24.76
CA LYS A 5 9.93 7.26 -25.20
C LYS A 5 9.25 6.28 -24.26
N VAL A 6 9.14 6.64 -22.99
CA VAL A 6 8.51 5.88 -21.91
C VAL A 6 8.15 6.84 -20.78
N ILE A 7 7.12 6.51 -20.00
CA ILE A 7 6.77 7.21 -18.75
C ILE A 7 6.75 6.17 -17.63
N PHE A 8 7.49 6.43 -16.56
CA PHE A 8 7.41 5.70 -15.32
C PHE A 8 6.66 6.54 -14.28
N LEU A 9 5.78 5.90 -13.53
CA LEU A 9 4.92 6.53 -12.53
C LEU A 9 5.12 5.79 -11.20
N ASP A 10 5.07 6.53 -10.09
CA ASP A 10 4.81 5.91 -8.80
C ASP A 10 3.33 5.54 -8.68
N ALA A 11 2.99 4.71 -7.71
CA ALA A 11 1.63 4.20 -7.54
C ALA A 11 0.85 5.00 -6.48
N VAL A 12 1.13 4.76 -5.20
CA VAL A 12 0.41 5.40 -4.08
C VAL A 12 0.83 6.86 -3.93
N GLY A 13 -0.14 7.76 -3.91
CA GLY A 13 0.11 9.21 -3.91
C GLY A 13 0.24 9.82 -5.31
N THR A 14 0.27 8.99 -6.37
CA THR A 14 0.38 9.42 -7.77
C THR A 14 -0.80 8.96 -8.62
N LEU A 15 -1.15 7.68 -8.60
CA LEU A 15 -2.25 7.09 -9.37
C LEU A 15 -3.51 6.93 -8.53
N PHE A 16 -3.33 6.54 -7.28
CA PHE A 16 -4.39 6.31 -6.30
C PHE A 16 -3.87 6.57 -4.89
N GLY A 17 -4.79 6.68 -3.94
CA GLY A 17 -4.47 6.87 -2.52
C GLY A 17 -5.45 6.11 -1.63
N VAL A 18 -5.20 6.12 -0.32
CA VAL A 18 -6.14 5.55 0.65
C VAL A 18 -7.39 6.41 0.67
N LYS A 19 -8.56 5.78 0.61
CA LYS A 19 -9.86 6.44 0.73
C LYS A 19 -10.06 6.96 2.16
N GLY A 20 -10.15 8.27 2.31
CA GLY A 20 -10.05 8.92 3.61
C GLY A 20 -8.63 8.88 4.14
N SER A 21 -8.39 8.12 5.19
CA SER A 21 -7.07 7.95 5.78
C SER A 21 -6.80 6.50 6.22
N VAL A 22 -5.52 6.18 6.49
CA VAL A 22 -5.15 4.88 7.05
C VAL A 22 -5.81 4.68 8.42
N GLY A 23 -5.89 5.73 9.24
CA GLY A 23 -6.54 5.69 10.55
C GLY A 23 -8.03 5.41 10.46
N GLU A 24 -8.73 5.93 9.44
CA GLU A 24 -10.15 5.64 9.22
C GLU A 24 -10.36 4.16 8.83
N VAL A 25 -9.51 3.63 7.96
CA VAL A 25 -9.54 2.20 7.59
C VAL A 25 -9.27 1.34 8.81
N TYR A 26 -8.20 1.64 9.56
CA TYR A 26 -7.84 0.91 10.77
C TYR A 26 -8.92 0.99 11.83
N GLN A 27 -9.53 2.16 12.06
CA GLN A 27 -10.65 2.34 12.98
C GLN A 27 -11.83 1.44 12.60
N THR A 28 -12.21 1.46 11.32
CA THR A 28 -13.34 0.66 10.83
C THR A 28 -13.12 -0.84 11.09
N LEU A 29 -11.93 -1.34 10.74
CA LEU A 29 -11.60 -2.76 10.94
C LEU A 29 -11.44 -3.12 12.41
N ALA A 30 -10.88 -2.23 13.25
CA ALA A 30 -10.77 -2.42 14.68
C ALA A 30 -12.16 -2.49 15.35
N GLN A 31 -13.10 -1.63 14.95
CA GLN A 31 -14.49 -1.67 15.43
C GLN A 31 -15.17 -2.97 15.08
N GLN A 32 -14.94 -3.53 13.89
CA GLN A 32 -15.46 -4.85 13.50
C GLN A 32 -14.87 -5.97 14.37
N ALA A 33 -13.65 -5.81 14.86
CA ALA A 33 -13.01 -6.71 15.82
C ALA A 33 -13.37 -6.41 17.29
N GLY A 34 -14.34 -5.49 17.54
CA GLY A 34 -14.80 -5.14 18.88
C GLY A 34 -13.92 -4.12 19.62
N VAL A 35 -12.93 -3.52 18.96
CA VAL A 35 -12.03 -2.55 19.56
C VAL A 35 -12.40 -1.12 19.15
N SER A 36 -12.76 -0.29 20.13
CA SER A 36 -13.09 1.12 19.91
C SER A 36 -11.82 1.98 19.97
N THR A 37 -11.62 2.82 18.96
CA THR A 37 -10.46 3.69 18.84
C THR A 37 -10.78 4.91 17.97
N SER A 38 -9.88 5.88 17.90
CA SER A 38 -10.01 7.11 17.12
C SER A 38 -9.17 7.03 15.83
N ALA A 39 -9.79 7.33 14.69
CA ALA A 39 -9.09 7.44 13.41
C ALA A 39 -7.94 8.44 13.49
N GLN A 40 -8.16 9.60 14.10
CA GLN A 40 -7.13 10.63 14.24
C GLN A 40 -5.93 10.16 15.06
N GLN A 41 -6.18 9.43 16.17
CA GLN A 41 -5.09 8.86 16.99
C GLN A 41 -4.32 7.80 16.19
N LEU A 42 -5.03 6.95 15.46
CA LEU A 42 -4.42 5.92 14.60
C LEU A 42 -3.60 6.55 13.48
N ASP A 43 -4.07 7.60 12.81
CA ASP A 43 -3.30 8.30 11.79
C ASP A 43 -2.00 8.89 12.35
N GLN A 44 -2.09 9.61 13.46
CA GLN A 44 -0.90 10.18 14.10
C GLN A 44 0.11 9.10 14.52
N ALA A 45 -0.39 8.01 15.07
CA ALA A 45 0.44 6.86 15.44
C ALA A 45 1.06 6.20 14.22
N PHE A 46 0.25 5.95 13.17
CA PHE A 46 0.70 5.33 11.93
C PHE A 46 1.84 6.11 11.27
N TYR A 47 1.69 7.42 11.09
CA TYR A 47 2.76 8.23 10.47
C TYR A 47 4.06 8.19 11.27
N ARG A 48 3.99 8.15 12.60
CA ARG A 48 5.19 8.00 13.45
C ARG A 48 5.82 6.62 13.33
N SER A 49 5.01 5.57 13.33
CA SER A 49 5.47 4.19 13.20
C SER A 49 6.07 3.93 11.81
N PHE A 50 5.42 4.43 10.76
CA PHE A 50 5.89 4.32 9.39
C PHE A 50 7.20 5.09 9.15
N ALA A 51 7.31 6.30 9.68
CA ALA A 51 8.53 7.11 9.57
C ALA A 51 9.73 6.54 10.36
N ALA A 52 9.46 5.72 11.39
CA ALA A 52 10.49 5.08 12.19
C ALA A 52 10.90 3.69 11.64
N ALA A 53 10.17 3.16 10.67
CA ALA A 53 10.45 1.84 10.09
C ALA A 53 11.65 1.91 9.16
N ASP A 54 12.42 0.81 9.12
CA ASP A 54 13.47 0.63 8.14
C ASP A 54 12.90 0.60 6.71
N ALA A 55 13.74 0.88 5.71
CA ALA A 55 13.33 0.78 4.32
C ALA A 55 12.82 -0.63 3.98
N MET A 56 11.72 -0.72 3.24
CA MET A 56 11.14 -1.99 2.80
C MET A 56 11.94 -2.54 1.60
N ALA A 57 13.17 -2.96 1.87
CA ALA A 57 14.07 -3.60 0.91
C ALA A 57 14.75 -4.79 1.59
N PHE A 58 14.81 -5.92 0.89
CA PHE A 58 15.29 -7.18 1.43
C PHE A 58 16.37 -7.79 0.53
N PRO A 59 17.58 -7.18 0.46
CA PRO A 59 18.63 -7.54 -0.53
C PRO A 59 19.11 -8.99 -0.39
N ASP A 60 19.15 -9.51 0.84
CA ASP A 60 19.70 -10.83 1.14
C ASP A 60 18.61 -11.92 1.30
N VAL A 61 17.34 -11.60 1.01
CA VAL A 61 16.21 -12.53 1.18
C VAL A 61 15.92 -13.24 -0.14
N PRO A 62 15.75 -14.59 -0.16
CA PRO A 62 15.27 -15.31 -1.32
C PRO A 62 13.93 -14.77 -1.82
N ALA A 63 13.73 -14.73 -3.13
CA ALA A 63 12.50 -14.16 -3.73
C ALA A 63 11.21 -14.81 -3.20
N VAL A 64 11.24 -16.12 -2.92
CA VAL A 64 10.09 -16.86 -2.38
C VAL A 64 9.69 -16.42 -0.96
N GLU A 65 10.60 -15.82 -0.20
CA GLU A 65 10.35 -15.33 1.16
C GLU A 65 9.94 -13.86 1.20
N ILE A 66 10.08 -13.10 0.11
CA ILE A 66 9.79 -11.66 0.08
C ILE A 66 8.36 -11.36 0.54
N PRO A 67 7.28 -12.02 0.06
CA PRO A 67 5.92 -11.71 0.53
C PRO A 67 5.73 -11.89 2.04
N HIS A 68 6.41 -12.88 2.63
CA HIS A 68 6.39 -13.09 4.07
C HIS A 68 7.14 -11.97 4.83
N ARG A 69 8.26 -11.49 4.29
CA ARG A 69 9.00 -10.35 4.87
C ARG A 69 8.22 -9.05 4.78
N GLU A 70 7.53 -8.81 3.68
CA GLU A 70 6.61 -7.69 3.51
C GLU A 70 5.48 -7.73 4.56
N TYR A 71 4.86 -8.90 4.75
CA TYR A 71 3.84 -9.09 5.79
C TYR A 71 4.37 -8.77 7.19
N LEU A 72 5.54 -9.30 7.56
CA LEU A 72 6.15 -9.06 8.87
C LEU A 72 6.53 -7.58 9.06
N TRP A 73 7.00 -6.92 8.03
CA TRP A 73 7.32 -5.49 8.05
C TRP A 73 6.08 -4.65 8.35
N TRP A 74 4.98 -4.91 7.65
CA TRP A 74 3.70 -4.24 7.89
C TRP A 74 3.08 -4.59 9.24
N LEU A 75 3.21 -5.85 9.69
CA LEU A 75 2.77 -6.29 11.02
C LEU A 75 3.46 -5.50 12.13
N ALA A 76 4.77 -5.27 11.99
CA ALA A 76 5.53 -4.49 12.95
C ALA A 76 5.06 -3.04 13.03
N ILE A 77 4.80 -2.39 11.88
CA ILE A 77 4.27 -1.03 11.81
C ILE A 77 2.86 -0.96 12.41
N ALA A 78 1.99 -1.89 12.06
CA ALA A 78 0.64 -1.92 12.62
C ALA A 78 0.68 -2.12 14.13
N ARG A 79 1.50 -3.05 14.63
CA ARG A 79 1.67 -3.29 16.08
C ARG A 79 2.12 -2.02 16.80
N ASP A 80 3.17 -1.36 16.32
CA ASP A 80 3.65 -0.10 16.90
C ASP A 80 2.58 1.01 16.83
N THR A 81 1.82 1.07 15.72
CA THR A 81 0.69 2.01 15.56
C THR A 81 -0.36 1.82 16.64
N PHE A 82 -0.84 0.60 16.84
CA PHE A 82 -1.88 0.31 17.83
C PHE A 82 -1.36 0.39 19.28
N GLN A 83 -0.07 0.12 19.50
CA GLN A 83 0.59 0.36 20.80
C GLN A 83 0.67 1.85 21.12
N ARG A 84 1.08 2.70 20.16
CA ARG A 84 1.12 4.16 20.33
C ARG A 84 -0.25 4.78 20.52
N ALA A 85 -1.29 4.16 19.97
CA ALA A 85 -2.68 4.56 20.15
C ALA A 85 -3.30 4.01 21.46
N ASP A 86 -2.52 3.28 22.29
CA ASP A 86 -2.91 2.68 23.57
C ASP A 86 -4.13 1.74 23.50
N VAL A 87 -4.31 1.05 22.37
CA VAL A 87 -5.42 0.11 22.15
C VAL A 87 -4.98 -1.30 21.75
N PHE A 88 -3.67 -1.54 21.63
CA PHE A 88 -3.14 -2.85 21.22
C PHE A 88 -3.61 -3.98 22.15
N ASN A 89 -3.62 -3.76 23.44
CA ASN A 89 -4.01 -4.77 24.45
C ASN A 89 -5.53 -5.02 24.50
N HIS A 90 -6.34 -4.31 23.73
CA HIS A 90 -7.78 -4.53 23.64
C HIS A 90 -8.15 -5.65 22.63
N PHE A 91 -7.21 -6.04 21.78
CA PHE A 91 -7.42 -7.17 20.86
C PHE A 91 -7.21 -8.49 21.59
N ALA A 92 -8.15 -9.43 21.39
CA ALA A 92 -8.00 -10.80 21.88
C ALA A 92 -6.87 -11.54 21.10
N ASP A 93 -6.80 -11.29 19.79
CA ASP A 93 -5.78 -11.82 18.88
C ASP A 93 -5.46 -10.74 17.82
N PHE A 94 -4.40 -9.99 18.08
CA PHE A 94 -3.97 -8.93 17.17
C PHE A 94 -3.42 -9.47 15.84
N GLU A 95 -2.81 -10.63 15.84
CA GLU A 95 -2.23 -11.21 14.62
C GLU A 95 -3.32 -11.64 13.65
N SER A 96 -4.35 -12.32 14.13
CA SER A 96 -5.55 -12.64 13.32
C SER A 96 -6.26 -11.37 12.82
N PHE A 97 -6.39 -10.35 13.65
CA PHE A 97 -6.93 -9.06 13.23
C PHE A 97 -6.10 -8.45 12.10
N PHE A 98 -4.77 -8.41 12.28
CA PHE A 98 -3.87 -7.80 11.28
C PHE A 98 -3.84 -8.58 9.97
N GLU A 99 -3.98 -9.89 9.98
CA GLU A 99 -4.11 -10.66 8.74
C GLU A 99 -5.29 -10.16 7.91
N GLY A 100 -6.44 -9.93 8.54
CA GLY A 100 -7.60 -9.32 7.89
C GLY A 100 -7.32 -7.91 7.34
N VAL A 101 -6.60 -7.08 8.11
CA VAL A 101 -6.16 -5.75 7.66
C VAL A 101 -5.24 -5.86 6.44
N TYR A 102 -4.26 -6.75 6.49
CA TYR A 102 -3.29 -6.94 5.40
C TYR A 102 -3.98 -7.36 4.10
N GLN A 103 -4.92 -8.30 4.19
CA GLN A 103 -5.72 -8.75 3.06
C GLN A 103 -6.66 -7.65 2.54
N HIS A 104 -7.25 -6.84 3.43
CA HIS A 104 -8.10 -5.73 3.03
C HIS A 104 -7.37 -4.74 2.11
N PHE A 105 -6.10 -4.42 2.41
CA PHE A 105 -5.27 -3.55 1.57
C PHE A 105 -4.82 -4.18 0.23
N ALA A 106 -5.08 -5.46 0.00
CA ALA A 106 -4.92 -6.09 -1.31
C ALA A 106 -6.16 -6.00 -2.21
N THR A 107 -7.28 -5.46 -1.70
CA THR A 107 -8.54 -5.27 -2.44
C THR A 107 -8.69 -3.83 -2.95
N ALA A 108 -9.74 -3.55 -3.73
CA ALA A 108 -10.08 -2.18 -4.13
C ALA A 108 -10.67 -1.32 -3.00
N ALA A 109 -11.21 -1.94 -1.94
CA ALA A 109 -12.04 -1.27 -0.94
C ALA A 109 -11.39 -0.06 -0.25
N PRO A 110 -10.11 -0.12 0.21
CA PRO A 110 -9.45 0.99 0.90
C PRO A 110 -8.89 2.07 -0.05
N TRP A 111 -8.98 1.91 -1.36
CA TRP A 111 -8.31 2.77 -2.32
C TRP A 111 -9.27 3.68 -3.07
N ILE A 112 -8.79 4.85 -3.47
CA ILE A 112 -9.45 5.77 -4.37
C ILE A 112 -8.51 6.15 -5.51
N ILE A 113 -8.94 5.99 -6.76
CA ILE A 113 -8.20 6.45 -7.93
C ILE A 113 -8.34 7.97 -8.00
N TYR A 114 -7.24 8.70 -8.25
CA TYR A 114 -7.31 10.14 -8.42
C TYR A 114 -8.02 10.52 -9.72
N GLY A 115 -8.72 11.66 -9.69
CA GLY A 115 -9.68 12.03 -10.73
C GLY A 115 -9.11 12.17 -12.14
N ASP A 116 -7.82 12.49 -12.26
CA ASP A 116 -7.11 12.67 -13.54
C ASP A 116 -6.34 11.42 -14.01
N THR A 117 -6.23 10.40 -13.17
CA THR A 117 -5.43 9.20 -13.44
C THR A 117 -5.90 8.48 -14.71
N ILE A 118 -7.16 8.09 -14.77
CA ILE A 118 -7.68 7.28 -15.90
C ILE A 118 -7.59 8.04 -17.22
N GLU A 119 -7.91 9.33 -17.21
CA GLU A 119 -7.83 10.16 -18.43
C GLU A 119 -6.39 10.27 -18.91
N SER A 120 -5.45 10.53 -17.99
CA SER A 120 -4.03 10.63 -18.29
C SER A 120 -3.46 9.33 -18.86
N LEU A 121 -3.76 8.19 -18.22
CA LEU A 121 -3.31 6.87 -18.68
C LEU A 121 -3.86 6.55 -20.07
N LYS A 122 -5.15 6.77 -20.32
CA LYS A 122 -5.78 6.59 -21.64
C LYS A 122 -5.13 7.48 -22.69
N ARG A 123 -4.88 8.74 -22.37
CA ARG A 123 -4.24 9.68 -23.29
C ARG A 123 -2.86 9.22 -23.71
N TRP A 124 -1.99 8.83 -22.76
CA TRP A 124 -0.65 8.34 -23.06
C TRP A 124 -0.67 7.02 -23.83
N HIS A 125 -1.60 6.13 -23.49
CA HIS A 125 -1.80 4.89 -24.21
C HIS A 125 -2.19 5.15 -25.68
N HIS A 126 -3.15 6.05 -25.94
CA HIS A 126 -3.53 6.46 -27.31
C HIS A 126 -2.37 7.13 -28.09
N MET A 127 -1.49 7.82 -27.39
CA MET A 127 -0.27 8.36 -27.98
C MET A 127 0.78 7.27 -28.28
N GLY A 128 0.53 6.02 -27.91
CA GLY A 128 1.46 4.91 -28.04
C GLY A 128 2.73 5.11 -27.22
N ILE A 129 2.62 5.68 -26.00
CA ILE A 129 3.72 5.83 -25.08
C ILE A 129 3.68 4.64 -24.11
N PRO A 130 4.76 3.82 -24.05
CA PRO A 130 4.88 2.77 -23.06
C PRO A 130 4.83 3.34 -21.64
N LEU A 131 4.09 2.68 -20.74
CA LEU A 131 3.98 3.07 -19.33
C LEU A 131 4.55 1.98 -18.44
N GLY A 132 5.22 2.39 -17.37
CA GLY A 132 5.72 1.51 -16.32
C GLY A 132 5.43 2.07 -14.93
N ILE A 133 5.47 1.22 -13.92
CA ILE A 133 5.43 1.61 -12.51
C ILE A 133 6.81 1.38 -11.89
N ILE A 134 7.26 2.34 -11.08
CA ILE A 134 8.36 2.19 -10.13
C ILE A 134 7.83 2.68 -8.80
N SER A 135 7.76 1.80 -7.81
CA SER A 135 7.12 2.12 -6.53
C SER A 135 7.78 1.41 -5.34
N ASN A 136 7.72 2.05 -4.18
CA ASN A 136 8.06 1.45 -2.90
C ASN A 136 6.88 0.67 -2.28
N PHE A 137 5.86 0.33 -3.05
CA PHE A 137 4.79 -0.57 -2.62
C PHE A 137 5.33 -2.01 -2.53
N ASP A 138 4.62 -2.87 -1.82
CA ASP A 138 4.92 -4.30 -1.71
C ASP A 138 4.21 -5.13 -2.81
N SER A 139 4.40 -6.44 -2.77
CA SER A 139 3.85 -7.36 -3.80
C SER A 139 2.33 -7.36 -3.93
N ARG A 140 1.57 -6.82 -2.96
CA ARG A 140 0.11 -6.64 -3.08
C ARG A 140 -0.28 -5.65 -4.18
N ILE A 141 0.67 -4.84 -4.70
CA ILE A 141 0.41 -3.89 -5.78
C ILE A 141 -0.23 -4.56 -7.00
N TYR A 142 0.16 -5.79 -7.32
CA TYR A 142 -0.39 -6.52 -8.45
C TYR A 142 -1.89 -6.75 -8.28
N ALA A 143 -2.31 -7.25 -7.11
CA ALA A 143 -3.73 -7.45 -6.78
C ALA A 143 -4.50 -6.12 -6.74
N VAL A 144 -3.90 -5.07 -6.18
CA VAL A 144 -4.51 -3.72 -6.13
C VAL A 144 -4.71 -3.15 -7.53
N LEU A 145 -3.70 -3.23 -8.39
CA LEU A 145 -3.81 -2.73 -9.78
C LEU A 145 -4.85 -3.50 -10.59
N ASP A 146 -4.97 -4.81 -10.38
CA ASP A 146 -6.01 -5.63 -11.00
C ASP A 146 -7.40 -5.24 -10.47
N ALA A 147 -7.56 -5.11 -9.15
CA ALA A 147 -8.81 -4.72 -8.51
C ALA A 147 -9.27 -3.30 -8.87
N LEU A 148 -8.34 -2.39 -9.17
CA LEU A 148 -8.60 -1.03 -9.64
C LEU A 148 -8.68 -0.92 -11.18
N GLU A 149 -8.55 -2.02 -11.91
CA GLU A 149 -8.52 -2.06 -13.38
C GLU A 149 -7.41 -1.19 -14.00
N LEU A 150 -6.33 -0.95 -13.27
CA LEU A 150 -5.19 -0.13 -13.73
C LEU A 150 -4.10 -0.95 -14.41
N ARG A 151 -3.99 -2.25 -14.08
CA ARG A 151 -2.93 -3.15 -14.56
C ARG A 151 -2.75 -3.10 -16.07
N GLN A 152 -3.83 -3.03 -16.83
CA GLN A 152 -3.86 -3.06 -18.28
C GLN A 152 -3.09 -1.92 -18.98
N TYR A 153 -2.81 -0.82 -18.29
CA TYR A 153 -2.09 0.32 -18.86
C TYR A 153 -0.57 0.18 -18.80
N PHE A 154 -0.04 -0.73 -17.98
CA PHE A 154 1.39 -0.82 -17.68
C PHE A 154 2.04 -2.04 -18.31
N GLN A 155 3.16 -1.81 -18.99
CA GLN A 155 3.98 -2.87 -19.59
C GLN A 155 4.93 -3.50 -18.56
N THR A 156 5.38 -2.71 -17.59
CA THR A 156 6.30 -3.14 -16.54
C THR A 156 5.87 -2.58 -15.19
N ILE A 157 6.11 -3.35 -14.14
CA ILE A 157 5.96 -2.93 -12.75
C ILE A 157 7.24 -3.35 -12.04
N THR A 158 7.88 -2.38 -11.38
CA THR A 158 9.07 -2.60 -10.57
C THR A 158 8.78 -2.09 -9.17
N ILE A 159 8.92 -2.96 -8.17
CA ILE A 159 8.76 -2.62 -6.77
C ILE A 159 10.08 -2.79 -6.01
N SER A 160 10.27 -2.00 -4.97
CA SER A 160 11.51 -1.98 -4.19
C SER A 160 11.89 -3.34 -3.62
N THR A 161 10.92 -4.09 -3.13
CA THR A 161 11.14 -5.41 -2.52
C THR A 161 11.65 -6.44 -3.52
N GLU A 162 11.10 -6.47 -4.76
CA GLU A 162 11.57 -7.35 -5.83
C GLU A 162 12.89 -6.87 -6.45
N ALA A 163 13.05 -5.54 -6.58
CA ALA A 163 14.29 -4.92 -7.03
C ALA A 163 15.41 -4.99 -5.98
N ARG A 164 15.07 -5.34 -4.73
CA ARG A 164 15.98 -5.39 -3.57
C ARG A 164 16.63 -4.05 -3.25
N ALA A 165 15.95 -2.96 -3.58
CA ALA A 165 16.40 -1.59 -3.39
C ALA A 165 15.19 -0.69 -3.11
N ALA A 166 15.31 0.25 -2.16
CA ALA A 166 14.32 1.26 -1.82
C ALA A 166 14.98 2.62 -1.63
#